data_0a83e125f8a501633e1690bba7333488
#
_entry.id   0a83e125f8a501633e1690bba7333488
#
_cell.length_a   1.000
_cell.length_b   1.000
_cell.length_c   1.000
_cell.angle_alpha   90.00
_cell.angle_beta   90.00
_cell.angle_gamma   90.00
#
_symmetry.space_group_name_H-M   'P 1'
#
loop_
_entity.id
_entity.type
_entity.pdbx_description
1 polymer ?
#
loop_
_entity_poly.entity_id
_entity_poly.type
_entity_poly.pdbx_seq_one_letter_code
_entity_poly.pdbx_strand_id
1 'polypeptide(L)'
;MDFGFSEEQEMLRSSARDFLAKEAPMTYVRKMMDDERGYTPELWKKMAELGWMGLILPEEFGGSGLDFVDMVVVLEEMGRVVLPGPFFSTVVLAGVAIVEGGSPQQKAAYLPKIADGSMKATLANLEPSGRWDAEGIQLQAKPDGAGFALDGTKLFVPDANAVDLFVVAARTPGSKGEEGVSLFLVDAKAPGVSVTMLKTMDQTRKLGEVAFKGVKVGADALLGGKGQGWKILQRVADRAKVGLAAEMCGGAQRVLEMSVEYAKVREQFGKPIGSFQAIQHKCANMLVEVESSKSITYYAAWAVANDVAEAPLAAAMAKAYTSDAYRHTAGEGIQIHGGIGFTWEHDMHIYFKRAKSSEVTFGDATWNREIVAQLINL
;
A
#
# COMPACT_ATOMS: atom_id res chain seq x y z
N MET A 1 22.51 16.56 7.65
CA MET A 1 21.35 15.92 7.01
C MET A 1 20.14 16.64 7.59
N ASP A 2 19.43 17.39 6.80
CA ASP A 2 18.20 18.03 7.24
C ASP A 2 17.09 16.97 7.14
N PHE A 3 16.43 16.66 8.25
CA PHE A 3 15.37 15.65 8.32
C PHE A 3 13.97 16.27 8.11
N GLY A 4 13.91 17.57 7.81
CA GLY A 4 12.68 18.26 7.47
C GLY A 4 12.29 18.07 6.01
N PHE A 5 11.02 18.18 5.71
CA PHE A 5 10.55 18.30 4.32
C PHE A 5 10.92 19.67 3.74
N SER A 6 11.10 19.73 2.42
CA SER A 6 11.27 21.00 1.71
C SER A 6 9.99 21.86 1.78
N GLU A 7 10.10 23.13 1.43
CA GLU A 7 8.92 24.02 1.37
C GLU A 7 7.89 23.48 0.37
N GLU A 8 8.31 22.91 -0.76
CA GLU A 8 7.43 22.30 -1.76
C GLU A 8 6.73 21.07 -1.21
N GLN A 9 7.44 20.22 -0.45
CA GLN A 9 6.87 19.03 0.20
C GLN A 9 5.87 19.40 1.30
N GLU A 10 6.12 20.44 2.08
CA GLU A 10 5.16 20.97 3.07
C GLU A 10 3.93 21.60 2.38
N MET A 11 4.09 22.26 1.23
CA MET A 11 2.97 22.74 0.43
C MET A 11 2.15 21.58 -0.14
N LEU A 12 2.81 20.51 -0.63
CA LEU A 12 2.14 19.29 -1.10
C LEU A 12 1.36 18.62 0.04
N ARG A 13 1.95 18.51 1.23
CA ARG A 13 1.29 17.98 2.43
C ARG A 13 0.04 18.77 2.79
N SER A 14 0.15 20.09 2.87
CA SER A 14 -0.97 20.96 3.23
C SER A 14 -2.10 20.85 2.21
N SER A 15 -1.76 20.91 0.92
CA SER A 15 -2.72 20.77 -0.17
C SER A 15 -3.41 19.39 -0.14
N ALA A 16 -2.65 18.31 0.07
CA ALA A 16 -3.19 16.95 0.16
C ALA A 16 -4.13 16.81 1.36
N ARG A 17 -3.75 17.35 2.52
CA ARG A 17 -4.57 17.34 3.74
C ARG A 17 -5.89 18.05 3.54
N ASP A 18 -5.87 19.28 3.01
CA ASP A 18 -7.08 20.08 2.79
C ASP A 18 -8.01 19.43 1.77
N PHE A 19 -7.44 18.90 0.68
CA PHE A 19 -8.20 18.18 -0.33
C PHE A 19 -8.86 16.92 0.25
N LEU A 20 -8.11 16.08 0.94
CA LEU A 20 -8.62 14.83 1.49
C LEU A 20 -9.61 15.05 2.63
N ALA A 21 -9.42 16.07 3.48
CA ALA A 21 -10.38 16.43 4.51
C ALA A 21 -11.74 16.83 3.91
N LYS A 22 -11.73 17.49 2.76
CA LYS A 22 -12.94 17.92 2.06
C LYS A 22 -13.59 16.78 1.25
N GLU A 23 -12.81 16.04 0.47
CA GLU A 23 -13.32 15.12 -0.55
C GLU A 23 -13.46 13.67 -0.04
N ALA A 24 -12.73 13.30 1.01
CA ALA A 24 -12.75 11.97 1.62
C ALA A 24 -13.02 12.01 3.15
N PRO A 25 -14.05 12.76 3.63
CA PRO A 25 -14.42 12.71 5.04
C PRO A 25 -14.84 11.28 5.43
N MET A 26 -14.89 10.99 6.75
CA MET A 26 -15.27 9.65 7.23
C MET A 26 -16.65 9.16 6.74
N THR A 27 -17.56 10.06 6.43
CA THR A 27 -18.84 9.72 5.79
C THR A 27 -18.66 9.13 4.39
N TYR A 28 -17.68 9.64 3.62
CA TYR A 28 -17.28 9.07 2.34
C TYR A 28 -16.63 7.68 2.55
N VAL A 29 -15.68 7.57 3.47
CA VAL A 29 -15.00 6.30 3.78
C VAL A 29 -16.02 5.22 4.14
N ARG A 30 -16.94 5.51 5.05
CA ARG A 30 -18.02 4.58 5.45
C ARG A 30 -18.90 4.18 4.27
N LYS A 31 -19.27 5.10 3.39
CA LYS A 31 -20.01 4.78 2.16
C LYS A 31 -19.22 3.83 1.27
N MET A 32 -17.92 4.02 1.13
CA MET A 32 -17.06 3.16 0.30
C MET A 32 -16.77 1.80 0.95
N MET A 33 -16.91 1.66 2.25
CA MET A 33 -16.85 0.35 2.90
C MET A 33 -17.95 -0.57 2.39
N ASP A 34 -19.14 -0.05 2.09
CA ASP A 34 -20.29 -0.80 1.59
C ASP A 34 -20.35 -0.86 0.05
N ASP A 35 -19.63 0.01 -0.66
CA ASP A 35 -19.55 0.00 -2.13
C ASP A 35 -18.65 -1.15 -2.61
N GLU A 36 -19.10 -1.88 -3.62
CA GLU A 36 -18.33 -3.02 -4.17
C GLU A 36 -16.99 -2.58 -4.77
N ARG A 37 -16.92 -1.39 -5.38
CA ARG A 37 -15.69 -0.87 -6.00
C ARG A 37 -14.74 -0.26 -4.97
N GLY A 38 -15.28 0.23 -3.84
CA GLY A 38 -14.53 0.86 -2.78
C GLY A 38 -14.01 2.28 -3.11
N TYR A 39 -14.48 2.91 -4.19
CA TYR A 39 -14.14 4.28 -4.58
C TYR A 39 -15.19 4.88 -5.51
N THR A 40 -15.19 6.22 -5.66
CA THR A 40 -16.01 6.89 -6.67
C THR A 40 -15.16 7.38 -7.85
N PRO A 41 -15.67 7.29 -9.10
CA PRO A 41 -14.97 7.83 -10.27
C PRO A 41 -14.69 9.33 -10.15
N GLU A 42 -15.54 10.08 -9.46
CA GLU A 42 -15.40 11.52 -9.25
C GLU A 42 -14.17 11.86 -8.39
N LEU A 43 -13.97 11.16 -7.26
CA LEU A 43 -12.79 11.38 -6.43
C LEU A 43 -11.52 10.92 -7.16
N TRP A 44 -11.58 9.77 -7.83
CA TRP A 44 -10.48 9.27 -8.65
C TRP A 44 -10.02 10.28 -9.68
N LYS A 45 -10.99 10.86 -10.42
CA LYS A 45 -10.72 11.89 -11.44
C LYS A 45 -10.08 13.13 -10.82
N LYS A 46 -10.62 13.63 -9.69
CA LYS A 46 -10.03 14.79 -8.99
C LYS A 46 -8.59 14.56 -8.56
N MET A 47 -8.26 13.35 -8.05
CA MET A 47 -6.88 13.01 -7.70
C MET A 47 -5.97 12.95 -8.94
N ALA A 48 -6.48 12.46 -10.08
CA ALA A 48 -5.75 12.47 -11.34
C ALA A 48 -5.51 13.91 -11.84
N GLU A 49 -6.51 14.79 -11.76
CA GLU A 49 -6.39 16.22 -12.11
C GLU A 49 -5.36 16.96 -11.25
N LEU A 50 -5.13 16.51 -10.01
CA LEU A 50 -4.04 16.99 -9.14
C LEU A 50 -2.65 16.41 -9.49
N GLY A 51 -2.58 15.51 -10.48
CA GLY A 51 -1.32 14.88 -10.90
C GLY A 51 -0.84 13.75 -9.97
N TRP A 52 -1.61 13.35 -8.96
CA TRP A 52 -1.14 12.37 -7.97
C TRP A 52 -0.87 11.00 -8.56
N MET A 53 -1.62 10.59 -9.60
CA MET A 53 -1.42 9.29 -10.26
C MET A 53 -0.08 9.20 -10.99
N GLY A 54 0.43 10.33 -11.48
CA GLY A 54 1.70 10.45 -12.19
C GLY A 54 2.87 10.95 -11.32
N LEU A 55 2.68 11.14 -10.01
CA LEU A 55 3.63 11.84 -9.16
C LEU A 55 5.06 11.33 -9.29
N ILE A 56 5.26 10.02 -9.20
CA ILE A 56 6.57 9.33 -9.30
C ILE A 56 6.84 8.69 -10.67
N LEU A 57 5.95 8.91 -11.65
CA LEU A 57 6.16 8.37 -12.99
C LEU A 57 7.07 9.32 -13.79
N PRO A 58 7.90 8.78 -14.70
CA PRO A 58 8.80 9.62 -15.51
C PRO A 58 8.03 10.64 -16.37
N GLU A 59 8.58 11.85 -16.48
CA GLU A 59 8.00 12.96 -17.27
C GLU A 59 7.73 12.59 -18.73
N GLU A 60 8.61 11.81 -19.34
CA GLU A 60 8.46 11.32 -20.73
C GLU A 60 7.20 10.49 -20.96
N PHE A 61 6.59 9.96 -19.87
CA PHE A 61 5.34 9.20 -19.90
C PHE A 61 4.17 9.95 -19.23
N GLY A 62 4.27 11.27 -19.11
CA GLY A 62 3.21 12.12 -18.57
C GLY A 62 3.15 12.16 -17.03
N GLY A 63 4.16 11.68 -16.35
CA GLY A 63 4.32 11.84 -14.90
C GLY A 63 4.96 13.18 -14.53
N SER A 64 5.12 13.40 -13.22
CA SER A 64 5.78 14.59 -12.66
C SER A 64 7.27 14.40 -12.40
N GLY A 65 7.77 13.17 -12.48
CA GLY A 65 9.18 12.86 -12.25
C GLY A 65 9.67 13.15 -10.84
N LEU A 66 8.75 13.31 -9.88
CA LEU A 66 9.09 13.50 -8.47
C LEU A 66 9.57 12.19 -7.84
N ASP A 67 10.15 12.27 -6.65
CA ASP A 67 10.73 11.11 -6.01
C ASP A 67 9.76 10.40 -5.03
N PHE A 68 10.26 9.34 -4.38
CA PHE A 68 9.44 8.57 -3.46
C PHE A 68 9.23 9.27 -2.11
N VAL A 69 10.01 10.31 -1.78
CA VAL A 69 9.78 11.15 -0.59
C VAL A 69 8.51 11.97 -0.79
N ASP A 70 8.31 12.55 -1.99
CA ASP A 70 7.08 13.27 -2.32
C ASP A 70 5.84 12.36 -2.29
N MET A 71 5.98 11.11 -2.78
CA MET A 71 4.91 10.11 -2.69
C MET A 71 4.55 9.78 -1.25
N VAL A 72 5.52 9.65 -0.36
CA VAL A 72 5.31 9.37 1.07
C VAL A 72 4.50 10.48 1.75
N VAL A 73 4.72 11.74 1.38
CA VAL A 73 3.93 12.89 1.87
C VAL A 73 2.44 12.71 1.55
N VAL A 74 2.12 12.34 0.32
CA VAL A 74 0.72 12.13 -0.11
C VAL A 74 0.11 10.89 0.55
N LEU A 75 0.87 9.78 0.63
CA LEU A 75 0.41 8.54 1.25
C LEU A 75 0.17 8.69 2.76
N GLU A 76 0.96 9.50 3.46
CA GLU A 76 0.72 9.82 4.87
C GLU A 76 -0.64 10.51 5.06
N GLU A 77 -0.96 11.50 4.24
CA GLU A 77 -2.26 12.18 4.30
C GLU A 77 -3.42 11.26 3.86
N MET A 78 -3.20 10.35 2.90
CA MET A 78 -4.17 9.30 2.57
C MET A 78 -4.41 8.34 3.75
N GLY A 79 -3.35 7.96 4.46
CA GLY A 79 -3.44 7.14 5.67
C GLY A 79 -4.21 7.83 6.79
N ARG A 80 -4.03 9.14 6.94
CA ARG A 80 -4.71 9.97 7.93
C ARG A 80 -6.25 9.90 7.82
N VAL A 81 -6.77 9.79 6.60
CA VAL A 81 -8.22 9.65 6.32
C VAL A 81 -8.64 8.22 6.02
N VAL A 82 -7.74 7.23 6.17
CA VAL A 82 -7.94 5.82 5.79
C VAL A 82 -8.54 5.69 4.39
N LEU A 83 -7.99 6.44 3.43
CA LEU A 83 -8.51 6.55 2.06
C LEU A 83 -8.75 5.16 1.46
N PRO A 84 -9.97 4.85 0.97
CA PRO A 84 -10.24 3.65 0.20
C PRO A 84 -9.98 3.87 -1.30
N GLY A 85 -9.89 2.77 -2.05
CA GLY A 85 -9.78 2.78 -3.51
C GLY A 85 -8.39 2.49 -4.05
N PRO A 86 -8.25 2.42 -5.38
CA PRO A 86 -7.14 1.75 -6.05
C PRO A 86 -5.89 2.62 -6.26
N PHE A 87 -5.66 3.67 -5.44
CA PHE A 87 -4.49 4.51 -5.59
C PHE A 87 -3.19 3.73 -5.32
N PHE A 88 -3.12 3.08 -4.16
CA PHE A 88 -1.92 2.33 -3.76
C PHE A 88 -1.63 1.19 -4.73
N SER A 89 -2.65 0.41 -5.10
CA SER A 89 -2.51 -0.70 -6.05
C SER A 89 -2.08 -0.24 -7.44
N THR A 90 -2.58 0.90 -7.91
CA THR A 90 -2.28 1.41 -9.26
C THR A 90 -0.92 2.09 -9.30
N VAL A 91 -0.66 3.03 -8.41
CA VAL A 91 0.55 3.87 -8.48
C VAL A 91 1.75 3.19 -7.86
N VAL A 92 1.60 2.69 -6.61
CA VAL A 92 2.73 2.15 -5.83
C VAL A 92 3.07 0.72 -6.22
N LEU A 93 2.09 -0.10 -6.60
CA LEU A 93 2.35 -1.49 -6.96
C LEU A 93 2.55 -1.65 -8.47
N ALA A 94 1.50 -1.50 -9.26
CA ALA A 94 1.55 -1.76 -10.70
C ALA A 94 2.37 -0.71 -11.46
N GLY A 95 2.20 0.58 -11.14
CA GLY A 95 2.96 1.67 -11.75
C GLY A 95 4.46 1.49 -11.55
N VAL A 96 4.88 1.25 -10.30
CA VAL A 96 6.30 0.97 -9.99
C VAL A 96 6.78 -0.29 -10.71
N ALA A 97 6.00 -1.38 -10.77
CA ALA A 97 6.40 -2.59 -11.48
C ALA A 97 6.65 -2.33 -12.98
N ILE A 98 5.81 -1.49 -13.61
CA ILE A 98 5.98 -1.13 -15.03
C ILE A 98 7.18 -0.20 -15.22
N VAL A 99 7.43 0.74 -14.29
CA VAL A 99 8.63 1.60 -14.33
C VAL A 99 9.90 0.75 -14.21
N GLU A 100 9.94 -0.20 -13.28
CA GLU A 100 11.12 -1.03 -13.01
C GLU A 100 11.40 -2.09 -14.09
N GLY A 101 10.35 -2.70 -14.63
CA GLY A 101 10.50 -3.86 -15.53
C GLY A 101 10.00 -3.66 -16.95
N GLY A 102 9.26 -2.59 -17.22
CA GLY A 102 8.64 -2.39 -18.54
C GLY A 102 9.63 -2.09 -19.64
N SER A 103 9.42 -2.70 -20.83
CA SER A 103 10.09 -2.27 -22.06
C SER A 103 9.67 -0.82 -22.39
N PRO A 104 10.44 -0.10 -23.24
CA PRO A 104 10.03 1.24 -23.70
C PRO A 104 8.62 1.25 -24.29
N GLN A 105 8.23 0.22 -25.04
CA GLN A 105 6.90 0.08 -25.62
C GLN A 105 5.83 -0.12 -24.55
N GLN A 106 6.09 -0.96 -23.54
CA GLN A 106 5.15 -1.17 -22.42
C GLN A 106 4.99 0.11 -21.59
N LYS A 107 6.10 0.79 -21.24
CA LYS A 107 6.04 2.07 -20.52
C LYS A 107 5.20 3.09 -21.28
N ALA A 108 5.46 3.27 -22.58
CA ALA A 108 4.69 4.19 -23.43
C ALA A 108 3.20 3.81 -23.59
N ALA A 109 2.86 2.52 -23.49
CA ALA A 109 1.49 2.05 -23.63
C ALA A 109 0.67 2.20 -22.36
N TYR A 110 1.30 2.05 -21.17
CA TYR A 110 0.60 1.93 -19.89
C TYR A 110 0.79 3.14 -18.96
N LEU A 111 2.00 3.69 -18.84
CA LEU A 111 2.28 4.75 -17.86
C LEU A 111 1.48 6.04 -18.10
N PRO A 112 1.30 6.54 -19.35
CA PRO A 112 0.47 7.71 -19.60
C PRO A 112 -0.98 7.54 -19.13
N LYS A 113 -1.54 6.33 -19.30
CA LYS A 113 -2.91 6.01 -18.89
C LYS A 113 -3.05 5.86 -17.36
N ILE A 114 -1.97 5.48 -16.69
CA ILE A 114 -1.92 5.50 -15.22
C ILE A 114 -1.83 6.96 -14.74
N ALA A 115 -0.93 7.75 -15.34
CA ALA A 115 -0.71 9.15 -14.97
C ALA A 115 -1.96 10.03 -15.10
N ASP A 116 -2.75 9.84 -16.16
CA ASP A 116 -3.99 10.57 -16.39
C ASP A 116 -5.22 9.96 -15.68
N GLY A 117 -5.03 8.81 -14.98
CA GLY A 117 -6.08 8.11 -14.26
C GLY A 117 -7.07 7.33 -15.12
N SER A 118 -6.88 7.25 -16.44
CA SER A 118 -7.77 6.50 -17.35
C SER A 118 -7.62 4.98 -17.21
N MET A 119 -6.51 4.50 -16.62
CA MET A 119 -6.25 3.10 -16.33
C MET A 119 -5.95 2.89 -14.85
N LYS A 120 -6.55 1.86 -14.29
CA LYS A 120 -6.24 1.34 -12.95
C LYS A 120 -5.59 -0.03 -13.10
N ALA A 121 -4.58 -0.28 -12.27
CA ALA A 121 -3.84 -1.53 -12.30
C ALA A 121 -3.52 -2.03 -10.90
N THR A 122 -3.18 -3.31 -10.75
CA THR A 122 -2.77 -3.88 -9.48
C THR A 122 -1.74 -4.99 -9.66
N LEU A 123 -1.07 -5.35 -8.57
CA LEU A 123 -0.13 -6.46 -8.49
C LEU A 123 -0.82 -7.70 -7.92
N ALA A 124 -0.73 -8.81 -8.63
CA ALA A 124 -1.22 -10.11 -8.24
C ALA A 124 -0.03 -11.07 -7.98
N ASN A 125 0.49 -11.07 -6.76
CA ASN A 125 1.68 -11.84 -6.38
C ASN A 125 1.42 -12.91 -5.33
N LEU A 126 0.58 -12.65 -4.32
CA LEU A 126 0.35 -13.57 -3.21
C LEU A 126 -0.56 -14.74 -3.62
N GLU A 127 -0.32 -15.90 -3.03
CA GLU A 127 -1.05 -17.15 -3.31
C GLU A 127 -1.55 -17.81 -2.00
N PRO A 128 -2.35 -18.90 -2.07
CA PRO A 128 -2.94 -19.54 -0.89
C PRO A 128 -1.94 -19.98 0.19
N SER A 129 -0.66 -20.16 -0.15
CA SER A 129 0.39 -20.46 0.83
C SER A 129 0.65 -19.32 1.82
N GLY A 130 0.28 -18.07 1.48
CA GLY A 130 0.55 -16.87 2.28
C GLY A 130 2.02 -16.48 2.36
N ARG A 131 2.91 -17.09 1.57
CA ARG A 131 4.35 -16.83 1.58
C ARG A 131 4.69 -15.60 0.77
N TRP A 132 5.60 -14.78 1.29
CA TRP A 132 6.09 -13.55 0.65
C TRP A 132 7.45 -13.73 -0.06
N ASP A 133 7.97 -14.95 -0.15
CA ASP A 133 9.20 -15.30 -0.86
C ASP A 133 8.94 -15.86 -2.27
N ALA A 134 10.01 -16.07 -3.03
CA ALA A 134 9.91 -16.58 -4.39
C ALA A 134 9.27 -17.96 -4.47
N GLU A 135 9.43 -18.80 -3.44
CA GLU A 135 8.81 -20.13 -3.38
C GLU A 135 7.29 -20.06 -3.18
N GLY A 136 6.76 -18.92 -2.71
CA GLY A 136 5.32 -18.66 -2.64
C GLY A 136 4.65 -18.49 -4.00
N ILE A 137 5.41 -18.22 -5.07
CA ILE A 137 4.89 -18.05 -6.44
C ILE A 137 4.84 -19.41 -7.13
N GLN A 138 3.64 -19.97 -7.27
CA GLN A 138 3.37 -21.29 -7.85
C GLN A 138 2.46 -21.27 -9.07
N LEU A 139 1.73 -20.17 -9.35
CA LEU A 139 0.93 -19.97 -10.56
C LEU A 139 1.82 -20.22 -11.79
N GLN A 140 1.38 -21.13 -12.66
CA GLN A 140 2.19 -21.63 -13.77
C GLN A 140 2.09 -20.69 -14.99
N ALA A 141 3.24 -20.36 -15.59
CA ALA A 141 3.35 -19.74 -16.92
C ALA A 141 3.87 -20.78 -17.91
N LYS A 142 2.97 -21.53 -18.53
CA LYS A 142 3.33 -22.58 -19.51
C LYS A 142 3.57 -21.95 -20.88
N PRO A 143 4.64 -22.30 -21.61
CA PRO A 143 4.80 -21.89 -23.00
C PRO A 143 3.59 -22.32 -23.84
N ASP A 144 3.04 -21.41 -24.67
CA ASP A 144 1.93 -21.66 -25.60
C ASP A 144 2.18 -20.92 -26.91
N GLY A 145 2.70 -21.62 -27.90
CA GLY A 145 3.13 -21.03 -29.17
C GLY A 145 4.23 -19.98 -28.96
N ALA A 146 3.98 -18.75 -29.44
CA ALA A 146 4.88 -17.60 -29.25
C ALA A 146 4.68 -16.86 -27.92
N GLY A 147 3.75 -17.32 -27.06
CA GLY A 147 3.39 -16.70 -25.79
C GLY A 147 3.36 -17.68 -24.64
N PHE A 148 2.43 -17.41 -23.69
CA PHE A 148 2.27 -18.20 -22.47
C PHE A 148 0.80 -18.42 -22.15
N ALA A 149 0.50 -19.53 -21.47
CA ALA A 149 -0.78 -19.79 -20.83
C ALA A 149 -0.58 -19.74 -19.30
N LEU A 150 -1.31 -18.86 -18.63
CA LEU A 150 -1.26 -18.68 -17.18
C LEU A 150 -2.34 -19.55 -16.51
N ASP A 151 -1.95 -20.31 -15.48
CA ASP A 151 -2.84 -21.23 -14.79
C ASP A 151 -2.55 -21.24 -13.28
N GLY A 152 -3.55 -20.87 -12.45
CA GLY A 152 -3.44 -20.80 -11.01
C GLY A 152 -4.32 -19.71 -10.40
N THR A 153 -4.13 -19.46 -9.09
CA THR A 153 -4.96 -18.52 -8.34
C THR A 153 -4.08 -17.59 -7.49
N LYS A 154 -4.41 -16.30 -7.51
CA LYS A 154 -3.82 -15.28 -6.64
C LYS A 154 -4.83 -14.89 -5.56
N LEU A 155 -4.32 -14.66 -4.33
CA LEU A 155 -5.13 -14.28 -3.18
C LEU A 155 -4.77 -12.89 -2.68
N PHE A 156 -5.73 -12.26 -2.01
CA PHE A 156 -5.60 -10.93 -1.41
C PHE A 156 -5.08 -9.87 -2.39
N VAL A 157 -5.50 -9.99 -3.67
CA VAL A 157 -5.14 -9.02 -4.71
C VAL A 157 -5.88 -7.71 -4.44
N PRO A 158 -5.15 -6.60 -4.21
CA PRO A 158 -5.79 -5.32 -3.90
C PRO A 158 -6.62 -4.81 -5.07
N ASP A 159 -7.81 -4.30 -4.79
CA ASP A 159 -8.71 -3.64 -5.74
C ASP A 159 -9.00 -4.45 -7.01
N ALA A 160 -8.95 -5.78 -6.92
CA ALA A 160 -9.03 -6.69 -8.07
C ALA A 160 -10.28 -6.51 -8.93
N ASN A 161 -11.39 -6.05 -8.35
CA ASN A 161 -12.66 -5.78 -9.04
C ASN A 161 -12.73 -4.40 -9.72
N ALA A 162 -11.75 -3.54 -9.48
CA ALA A 162 -11.77 -2.14 -9.90
C ALA A 162 -10.69 -1.78 -10.93
N VAL A 163 -9.83 -2.75 -11.28
CA VAL A 163 -8.68 -2.53 -12.17
C VAL A 163 -8.92 -3.00 -13.60
N ASP A 164 -8.18 -2.42 -14.52
CA ASP A 164 -8.18 -2.73 -15.94
C ASP A 164 -7.02 -3.69 -16.30
N LEU A 165 -5.95 -3.70 -15.47
CA LEU A 165 -4.72 -4.45 -15.72
C LEU A 165 -4.21 -5.12 -14.45
N PHE A 166 -3.80 -6.39 -14.57
CA PHE A 166 -3.04 -7.12 -13.55
C PHE A 166 -1.56 -7.23 -13.94
N VAL A 167 -0.67 -6.93 -13.01
CA VAL A 167 0.73 -7.38 -13.04
C VAL A 167 0.77 -8.72 -12.31
N VAL A 168 0.92 -9.82 -13.02
CA VAL A 168 0.80 -11.19 -12.47
C VAL A 168 2.17 -11.82 -12.31
N ALA A 169 2.50 -12.23 -11.08
CA ALA A 169 3.68 -13.04 -10.83
C ALA A 169 3.38 -14.51 -11.14
N ALA A 170 4.20 -15.13 -11.96
CA ALA A 170 4.03 -16.53 -12.36
C ALA A 170 5.38 -17.24 -12.45
N ARG A 171 5.34 -18.57 -12.38
CA ARG A 171 6.52 -19.44 -12.37
C ARG A 171 6.61 -20.28 -13.64
N THR A 172 7.79 -20.36 -14.21
CA THR A 172 8.10 -21.34 -15.26
C THR A 172 7.90 -22.76 -14.70
N PRO A 173 7.16 -23.66 -15.39
CA PRO A 173 6.94 -25.02 -14.93
C PRO A 173 8.25 -25.76 -14.60
N GLY A 174 8.28 -26.43 -13.43
CA GLY A 174 9.44 -27.21 -12.96
C GLY A 174 10.62 -26.39 -12.45
N SER A 175 10.57 -25.05 -12.50
CA SER A 175 11.60 -24.18 -11.93
C SER A 175 11.48 -24.05 -10.42
N LYS A 176 12.58 -23.67 -9.77
CA LYS A 176 12.67 -23.36 -8.34
C LYS A 176 13.38 -22.00 -8.16
N GLY A 177 13.33 -21.47 -6.93
CA GLY A 177 14.03 -20.25 -6.58
C GLY A 177 13.52 -19.01 -7.33
N GLU A 178 14.32 -17.98 -7.30
CA GLU A 178 14.00 -16.64 -7.82
C GLU A 178 13.98 -16.60 -9.35
N GLU A 179 14.90 -17.30 -10.00
CA GLU A 179 15.06 -17.34 -11.45
C GLU A 179 13.86 -17.98 -12.18
N GLY A 180 13.02 -18.72 -11.43
CA GLY A 180 11.78 -19.27 -11.97
C GLY A 180 10.65 -18.26 -12.14
N VAL A 181 10.72 -17.11 -11.49
CA VAL A 181 9.63 -16.12 -11.42
C VAL A 181 9.72 -15.12 -12.57
N SER A 182 8.59 -14.92 -13.23
CA SER A 182 8.38 -13.89 -14.28
C SER A 182 7.14 -13.07 -13.96
N LEU A 183 7.06 -11.85 -14.48
CA LEU A 183 5.88 -11.00 -14.38
C LEU A 183 5.20 -10.84 -15.74
N PHE A 184 3.87 -10.80 -15.74
CA PHE A 184 3.06 -10.67 -16.93
C PHE A 184 2.02 -9.57 -16.77
N LEU A 185 1.86 -8.75 -17.81
CA LEU A 185 0.77 -7.79 -17.94
C LEU A 185 -0.45 -8.51 -18.51
N VAL A 186 -1.54 -8.54 -17.75
CA VAL A 186 -2.75 -9.29 -18.11
C VAL A 186 -3.96 -8.36 -18.03
N ASP A 187 -4.69 -8.23 -19.15
CA ASP A 187 -5.96 -7.50 -19.18
C ASP A 187 -6.96 -8.14 -18.19
N ALA A 188 -7.58 -7.34 -17.34
CA ALA A 188 -8.52 -7.84 -16.35
C ALA A 188 -9.76 -8.51 -16.96
N LYS A 189 -10.05 -8.24 -18.23
CA LYS A 189 -11.15 -8.84 -19.00
C LYS A 189 -10.70 -9.99 -19.89
N ALA A 190 -9.43 -10.43 -19.81
CA ALA A 190 -8.93 -11.52 -20.63
C ALA A 190 -9.73 -12.81 -20.39
N PRO A 191 -10.05 -13.59 -21.43
CA PRO A 191 -10.72 -14.87 -21.28
C PRO A 191 -9.96 -15.78 -20.32
N GLY A 192 -10.68 -16.37 -19.34
CA GLY A 192 -10.09 -17.21 -18.30
C GLY A 192 -9.70 -16.49 -17.02
N VAL A 193 -9.76 -15.16 -16.96
CA VAL A 193 -9.65 -14.38 -15.72
C VAL A 193 -10.99 -14.35 -15.01
N SER A 194 -11.01 -14.60 -13.72
CA SER A 194 -12.19 -14.43 -12.86
C SER A 194 -11.79 -13.86 -11.51
N VAL A 195 -12.60 -12.93 -10.99
CA VAL A 195 -12.39 -12.23 -9.72
C VAL A 195 -13.50 -12.56 -8.76
N THR A 196 -13.15 -12.95 -7.53
CA THR A 196 -14.07 -13.14 -6.41
C THR A 196 -13.65 -12.26 -5.26
N MET A 197 -14.53 -11.36 -4.81
CA MET A 197 -14.18 -10.45 -3.71
C MET A 197 -14.21 -11.18 -2.37
N LEU A 198 -13.20 -10.90 -1.54
CA LEU A 198 -13.03 -11.46 -0.22
C LEU A 198 -13.70 -10.60 0.84
N LYS A 199 -14.37 -11.24 1.80
CA LYS A 199 -14.87 -10.56 3.01
C LYS A 199 -13.71 -10.41 3.99
N THR A 200 -13.26 -9.19 4.21
CA THR A 200 -12.14 -8.86 5.09
C THR A 200 -12.60 -8.06 6.30
N MET A 201 -11.80 -8.07 7.36
CA MET A 201 -12.08 -7.26 8.55
C MET A 201 -11.96 -5.76 8.25
N ASP A 202 -10.97 -5.37 7.46
CA ASP A 202 -10.81 -4.01 6.95
C ASP A 202 -11.61 -3.84 5.67
N GLN A 203 -12.78 -3.24 5.78
CA GLN A 203 -13.66 -2.97 4.63
C GLN A 203 -13.23 -1.75 3.80
N THR A 204 -12.26 -0.96 4.30
CA THR A 204 -11.72 0.19 3.58
C THR A 204 -10.71 -0.20 2.50
N ARG A 205 -10.24 -1.47 2.48
CA ARG A 205 -9.44 -2.07 1.41
C ARG A 205 -10.20 -3.23 0.79
N LYS A 206 -10.40 -3.18 -0.51
CA LYS A 206 -11.02 -4.27 -1.26
C LYS A 206 -9.94 -5.26 -1.69
N LEU A 207 -10.10 -6.52 -1.31
CA LEU A 207 -9.18 -7.61 -1.67
C LEU A 207 -9.94 -8.69 -2.41
N GLY A 208 -9.34 -9.24 -3.45
CA GLY A 208 -9.94 -10.30 -4.27
C GLY A 208 -9.08 -11.56 -4.36
N GLU A 209 -9.75 -12.66 -4.63
CA GLU A 209 -9.16 -13.84 -5.24
C GLU A 209 -9.27 -13.68 -6.75
N VAL A 210 -8.15 -13.89 -7.46
CA VAL A 210 -8.11 -13.83 -8.93
C VAL A 210 -7.65 -15.18 -9.46
N ALA A 211 -8.54 -15.89 -10.16
CA ALA A 211 -8.21 -17.15 -10.82
C ALA A 211 -7.88 -16.90 -12.30
N PHE A 212 -6.81 -17.54 -12.74
CA PHE A 212 -6.33 -17.59 -14.13
C PHE A 212 -6.46 -19.03 -14.62
N LYS A 213 -7.36 -19.27 -15.57
CA LYS A 213 -7.64 -20.61 -16.12
C LYS A 213 -7.24 -20.66 -17.58
N GLY A 214 -5.99 -21.02 -17.83
CA GLY A 214 -5.43 -21.09 -19.18
C GLY A 214 -5.43 -19.74 -19.89
N VAL A 215 -5.19 -18.65 -19.17
CA VAL A 215 -5.19 -17.29 -19.72
C VAL A 215 -4.03 -17.12 -20.67
N LYS A 216 -4.33 -16.90 -21.96
CA LYS A 216 -3.32 -16.75 -23.02
C LYS A 216 -2.81 -15.31 -23.06
N VAL A 217 -1.48 -15.16 -23.03
CA VAL A 217 -0.79 -13.88 -23.17
C VAL A 217 0.32 -13.99 -24.21
N GLY A 218 0.54 -12.93 -24.96
CA GLY A 218 1.64 -12.86 -25.92
C GLY A 218 3.01 -12.73 -25.22
N ALA A 219 4.08 -12.90 -25.98
CA ALA A 219 5.43 -12.66 -25.48
C ALA A 219 5.66 -11.20 -25.06
N ASP A 220 4.96 -10.27 -25.64
CA ASP A 220 4.95 -8.84 -25.35
C ASP A 220 4.30 -8.49 -24.00
N ALA A 221 3.54 -9.43 -23.41
CA ALA A 221 3.00 -9.29 -22.06
C ALA A 221 4.04 -9.53 -20.97
N LEU A 222 5.19 -10.14 -21.28
CA LEU A 222 6.25 -10.39 -20.32
C LEU A 222 6.89 -9.07 -19.88
N LEU A 223 6.82 -8.78 -18.59
CA LEU A 223 7.41 -7.60 -17.98
C LEU A 223 8.86 -7.88 -17.56
N GLY A 224 9.80 -7.18 -18.14
CA GLY A 224 11.22 -7.50 -18.00
C GLY A 224 11.62 -8.69 -18.86
N GLY A 225 12.55 -9.48 -18.39
CA GLY A 225 12.98 -10.74 -19.03
C GLY A 225 12.36 -11.96 -18.35
N LYS A 226 12.35 -13.10 -19.04
CA LYS A 226 12.00 -14.38 -18.45
C LYS A 226 12.92 -14.68 -17.25
N GLY A 227 12.35 -14.99 -16.09
CA GLY A 227 13.08 -15.23 -14.86
C GLY A 227 13.58 -13.98 -14.13
N GLN A 228 13.29 -12.78 -14.60
CA GLN A 228 13.65 -11.52 -13.96
C GLN A 228 12.56 -10.97 -13.02
N GLY A 229 11.43 -11.64 -12.94
CA GLY A 229 10.26 -11.15 -12.21
C GLY A 229 10.48 -10.96 -10.72
N TRP A 230 11.28 -11.84 -10.08
CA TRP A 230 11.55 -11.73 -8.65
C TRP A 230 12.34 -10.46 -8.32
N LYS A 231 13.36 -10.13 -9.09
CA LYS A 231 14.15 -8.91 -8.89
C LYS A 231 13.28 -7.64 -8.99
N ILE A 232 12.34 -7.62 -9.93
CA ILE A 232 11.38 -6.50 -10.06
C ILE A 232 10.46 -6.49 -8.84
N LEU A 233 9.92 -7.64 -8.41
CA LEU A 233 9.05 -7.75 -7.25
C LEU A 233 9.72 -7.28 -5.96
N GLN A 234 11.01 -7.56 -5.75
CA GLN A 234 11.75 -7.08 -4.59
C GLN A 234 11.79 -5.54 -4.56
N ARG A 235 12.09 -4.89 -5.69
CA ARG A 235 12.09 -3.42 -5.77
C ARG A 235 10.70 -2.81 -5.55
N VAL A 236 9.66 -3.46 -6.10
CA VAL A 236 8.27 -3.06 -5.84
C VAL A 236 7.92 -3.25 -4.36
N ALA A 237 8.30 -4.38 -3.76
CA ALA A 237 8.01 -4.69 -2.36
C ALA A 237 8.68 -3.69 -1.40
N ASP A 238 9.91 -3.27 -1.67
CA ASP A 238 10.58 -2.29 -0.82
C ASP A 238 9.87 -0.92 -0.86
N ARG A 239 9.51 -0.43 -2.05
CA ARG A 239 8.71 0.80 -2.19
C ARG A 239 7.30 0.64 -1.59
N ALA A 240 6.67 -0.52 -1.76
CA ALA A 240 5.36 -0.80 -1.18
C ALA A 240 5.40 -0.84 0.36
N LYS A 241 6.44 -1.41 0.97
CA LYS A 241 6.65 -1.39 2.43
C LYS A 241 6.78 0.04 2.95
N VAL A 242 7.56 0.88 2.27
CA VAL A 242 7.76 2.28 2.65
C VAL A 242 6.46 3.08 2.47
N GLY A 243 5.77 2.93 1.33
CA GLY A 243 4.49 3.58 1.11
C GLY A 243 3.41 3.17 2.11
N LEU A 244 3.37 1.88 2.46
CA LEU A 244 2.45 1.38 3.48
C LEU A 244 2.81 1.88 4.88
N ALA A 245 4.12 2.03 5.18
CA ALA A 245 4.59 2.64 6.41
C ALA A 245 4.15 4.10 6.51
N ALA A 246 4.19 4.87 5.42
CA ALA A 246 3.68 6.23 5.37
C ALA A 246 2.17 6.31 5.67
N GLU A 247 1.34 5.47 5.04
CA GLU A 247 -0.09 5.40 5.37
C GLU A 247 -0.30 5.03 6.86
N MET A 248 0.51 4.12 7.40
CA MET A 248 0.44 3.76 8.83
C MET A 248 0.82 4.93 9.74
N CYS A 249 1.83 5.74 9.38
CA CYS A 249 2.17 6.96 10.11
C CYS A 249 1.00 7.95 10.14
N GLY A 250 0.36 8.21 9.01
CA GLY A 250 -0.81 9.09 8.92
C GLY A 250 -1.99 8.60 9.75
N GLY A 251 -2.29 7.31 9.69
CA GLY A 251 -3.33 6.68 10.48
C GLY A 251 -3.06 6.73 11.98
N ALA A 252 -1.84 6.41 12.41
CA ALA A 252 -1.41 6.46 13.80
C ALA A 252 -1.45 7.89 14.36
N GLN A 253 -0.99 8.88 13.58
CA GLN A 253 -1.08 10.30 13.93
C GLN A 253 -2.54 10.73 14.17
N ARG A 254 -3.46 10.33 13.29
CA ARG A 254 -4.88 10.70 13.46
C ARG A 254 -5.51 10.04 14.69
N VAL A 255 -5.18 8.78 14.98
CA VAL A 255 -5.61 8.09 16.19
C VAL A 255 -5.13 8.82 17.44
N LEU A 256 -3.85 9.21 17.48
CA LEU A 256 -3.30 9.99 18.61
C LEU A 256 -4.06 11.30 18.81
N GLU A 257 -4.27 12.07 17.74
CA GLU A 257 -5.01 13.34 17.81
C GLU A 257 -6.42 13.15 18.36
N MET A 258 -7.19 12.21 17.80
CA MET A 258 -8.55 11.91 18.28
C MET A 258 -8.55 11.50 19.76
N SER A 259 -7.54 10.73 20.18
CA SER A 259 -7.41 10.29 21.58
C SER A 259 -7.13 11.45 22.52
N VAL A 260 -6.24 12.37 22.12
CA VAL A 260 -5.94 13.59 22.89
C VAL A 260 -7.14 14.52 22.94
N GLU A 261 -7.81 14.75 21.82
CA GLU A 261 -9.04 15.56 21.74
C GLU A 261 -10.13 14.99 22.67
N TYR A 262 -10.38 13.69 22.62
CA TYR A 262 -11.34 13.03 23.49
C TYR A 262 -10.96 13.10 24.95
N ALA A 263 -9.68 12.89 25.29
CA ALA A 263 -9.20 12.93 26.67
C ALA A 263 -9.35 14.32 27.33
N LYS A 264 -9.36 15.40 26.53
CA LYS A 264 -9.56 16.77 27.02
C LYS A 264 -11.04 17.07 27.36
N VAL A 265 -12.00 16.40 26.71
CA VAL A 265 -13.43 16.72 26.82
C VAL A 265 -14.23 15.67 27.58
N ARG A 266 -13.78 14.40 27.58
CA ARG A 266 -14.47 13.33 28.28
C ARG A 266 -14.22 13.42 29.78
N GLU A 267 -15.27 13.52 30.56
CA GLU A 267 -15.18 13.56 32.00
C GLU A 267 -15.53 12.20 32.63
N GLN A 268 -14.77 11.84 33.66
CA GLN A 268 -15.02 10.75 34.59
C GLN A 268 -14.44 11.14 35.96
N PHE A 269 -15.09 10.72 37.05
CA PHE A 269 -14.70 11.06 38.40
C PHE A 269 -14.60 12.58 38.65
N GLY A 270 -15.51 13.35 38.01
CA GLY A 270 -15.63 14.80 38.16
C GLY A 270 -14.56 15.65 37.46
N LYS A 271 -13.79 15.09 36.52
CA LYS A 271 -12.78 15.83 35.75
C LYS A 271 -12.47 15.16 34.41
N PRO A 272 -11.88 15.90 33.48
CA PRO A 272 -11.43 15.33 32.18
C PRO A 272 -10.49 14.14 32.38
N ILE A 273 -10.68 13.07 31.57
CA ILE A 273 -9.87 11.85 31.71
C ILE A 273 -8.38 12.11 31.42
N GLY A 274 -8.06 13.10 30.60
CA GLY A 274 -6.69 13.55 30.32
C GLY A 274 -5.96 14.13 31.53
N SER A 275 -6.64 14.39 32.67
CA SER A 275 -6.01 14.79 33.89
C SER A 275 -5.41 13.59 34.70
N PHE A 276 -5.70 12.35 34.29
CA PHE A 276 -5.15 11.17 34.95
C PHE A 276 -3.83 10.74 34.26
N GLN A 277 -2.80 10.48 35.05
CA GLN A 277 -1.48 10.07 34.56
C GLN A 277 -1.54 8.84 33.65
N ALA A 278 -2.42 7.87 33.94
CA ALA A 278 -2.59 6.68 33.11
C ALA A 278 -2.95 7.04 31.64
N ILE A 279 -3.80 8.04 31.41
CA ILE A 279 -4.17 8.52 30.07
C ILE A 279 -3.06 9.39 29.48
N GLN A 280 -2.46 10.28 30.29
CA GLN A 280 -1.35 11.13 29.84
C GLN A 280 -0.17 10.29 29.33
N HIS A 281 0.22 9.25 30.07
CA HIS A 281 1.34 8.38 29.68
C HIS A 281 1.02 7.56 28.44
N LYS A 282 -0.23 7.08 28.28
CA LYS A 282 -0.66 6.43 27.04
C LYS A 282 -0.48 7.37 25.82
N CYS A 283 -1.03 8.58 25.89
CA CYS A 283 -0.88 9.57 24.80
C CYS A 283 0.60 9.93 24.53
N ALA A 284 1.42 10.06 25.59
CA ALA A 284 2.85 10.35 25.45
C ALA A 284 3.59 9.19 24.78
N ASN A 285 3.31 7.94 25.15
CA ASN A 285 3.89 6.75 24.49
C ASN A 285 3.46 6.67 23.02
N MET A 286 2.17 6.88 22.72
CA MET A 286 1.66 6.94 21.36
C MET A 286 2.40 8.01 20.53
N LEU A 287 2.66 9.19 21.09
CA LEU A 287 3.42 10.24 20.41
C LEU A 287 4.85 9.78 20.08
N VAL A 288 5.55 9.17 21.03
CA VAL A 288 6.91 8.64 20.80
C VAL A 288 6.90 7.60 19.67
N GLU A 289 5.93 6.68 19.66
CA GLU A 289 5.80 5.67 18.61
C GLU A 289 5.50 6.30 17.23
N VAL A 290 4.61 7.28 17.18
CA VAL A 290 4.26 7.98 15.93
C VAL A 290 5.46 8.74 15.37
N GLU A 291 6.17 9.52 16.18
CA GLU A 291 7.32 10.30 15.72
C GLU A 291 8.51 9.40 15.32
N SER A 292 8.73 8.30 16.05
CA SER A 292 9.73 7.31 15.66
C SER A 292 9.36 6.61 14.34
N SER A 293 8.07 6.31 14.14
CA SER A 293 7.55 5.74 12.88
C SER A 293 7.78 6.67 11.69
N LYS A 294 7.52 7.97 11.85
CA LYS A 294 7.78 8.97 10.81
C LYS A 294 9.28 9.03 10.48
N SER A 295 10.13 9.13 11.50
CA SER A 295 11.58 9.25 11.31
C SER A 295 12.16 8.08 10.51
N ILE A 296 11.78 6.83 10.85
CA ILE A 296 12.28 5.65 10.13
C ILE A 296 11.66 5.54 8.73
N THR A 297 10.41 5.97 8.55
CA THR A 297 9.71 5.94 7.26
C THR A 297 10.31 6.95 6.28
N TYR A 298 10.62 8.17 6.73
CA TYR A 298 11.21 9.20 5.88
C TYR A 298 12.65 8.85 5.48
N TYR A 299 13.42 8.25 6.40
CA TYR A 299 14.72 7.68 6.04
C TYR A 299 14.58 6.58 4.97
N ALA A 300 13.63 5.67 5.14
CA ALA A 300 13.40 4.60 4.17
C ALA A 300 12.90 5.16 2.82
N ALA A 301 12.07 6.21 2.82
CA ALA A 301 11.64 6.90 1.61
C ALA A 301 12.81 7.50 0.84
N TRP A 302 13.71 8.20 1.54
CA TRP A 302 14.94 8.71 0.96
C TRP A 302 15.82 7.59 0.41
N ALA A 303 15.95 6.48 1.13
CA ALA A 303 16.78 5.35 0.72
C ALA A 303 16.28 4.70 -0.57
N VAL A 304 14.96 4.46 -0.70
CA VAL A 304 14.38 3.88 -1.92
C VAL A 304 14.31 4.88 -3.07
N ALA A 305 14.22 6.19 -2.80
CA ALA A 305 14.26 7.23 -3.81
C ALA A 305 15.64 7.34 -4.48
N ASN A 306 16.70 7.17 -3.68
CA ASN A 306 18.09 7.27 -4.15
C ASN A 306 18.72 5.92 -4.52
N ASP A 307 17.96 4.83 -4.50
CA ASP A 307 18.44 3.46 -4.81
C ASP A 307 19.74 3.08 -4.06
N VAL A 308 19.90 3.54 -2.80
CA VAL A 308 21.08 3.20 -2.00
C VAL A 308 21.10 1.72 -1.61
N ALA A 309 22.28 1.18 -1.35
CA ALA A 309 22.43 -0.26 -1.01
C ALA A 309 21.62 -0.69 0.22
N GLU A 310 21.42 0.22 1.16
CA GLU A 310 20.65 0.02 2.40
C GLU A 310 19.13 0.13 2.22
N ALA A 311 18.63 0.45 1.04
CA ALA A 311 17.19 0.64 0.80
C ALA A 311 16.33 -0.57 1.22
N PRO A 312 16.68 -1.83 0.92
CA PRO A 312 15.92 -2.99 1.40
C PRO A 312 15.90 -3.12 2.93
N LEU A 313 17.02 -2.82 3.58
CA LEU A 313 17.14 -2.81 5.05
C LEU A 313 16.25 -1.73 5.65
N ALA A 314 16.33 -0.50 5.15
CA ALA A 314 15.53 0.63 5.61
C ALA A 314 14.02 0.37 5.42
N ALA A 315 13.61 -0.19 4.28
CA ALA A 315 12.22 -0.56 4.00
C ALA A 315 11.69 -1.63 4.97
N ALA A 316 12.48 -2.66 5.25
CA ALA A 316 12.11 -3.71 6.20
C ALA A 316 12.03 -3.18 7.64
N MET A 317 12.97 -2.32 8.06
CA MET A 317 12.95 -1.66 9.38
C MET A 317 11.72 -0.77 9.53
N ALA A 318 11.43 0.08 8.54
CA ALA A 318 10.26 0.95 8.55
C ALA A 318 8.97 0.14 8.65
N LYS A 319 8.80 -0.90 7.84
CA LYS A 319 7.61 -1.76 7.85
C LYS A 319 7.45 -2.50 9.18
N ALA A 320 8.53 -3.05 9.74
CA ALA A 320 8.48 -3.76 11.02
C ALA A 320 8.04 -2.83 12.15
N TYR A 321 8.71 -1.68 12.29
CA TYR A 321 8.44 -0.76 13.39
C TYR A 321 7.04 -0.12 13.29
N THR A 322 6.68 0.42 12.13
CA THR A 322 5.39 1.11 11.96
C THR A 322 4.20 0.17 12.07
N SER A 323 4.36 -1.12 11.73
CA SER A 323 3.31 -2.14 11.92
C SER A 323 2.94 -2.30 13.38
N ASP A 324 3.94 -2.47 14.25
CA ASP A 324 3.71 -2.61 15.70
C ASP A 324 3.20 -1.29 16.30
N ALA A 325 3.82 -0.16 15.94
CA ALA A 325 3.45 1.16 16.45
C ALA A 325 2.00 1.53 16.11
N TYR A 326 1.58 1.36 14.85
CA TYR A 326 0.22 1.70 14.46
C TYR A 326 -0.82 0.78 15.11
N ARG A 327 -0.53 -0.54 15.17
CA ARG A 327 -1.40 -1.49 15.85
C ARG A 327 -1.55 -1.15 17.33
N HIS A 328 -0.44 -0.83 18.01
CA HIS A 328 -0.46 -0.45 19.42
C HIS A 328 -1.20 0.87 19.63
N THR A 329 -0.84 1.92 18.88
CA THR A 329 -1.49 3.23 18.92
C THR A 329 -3.01 3.13 18.70
N ALA A 330 -3.44 2.33 17.68
CA ALA A 330 -4.86 2.14 17.40
C ALA A 330 -5.58 1.37 18.53
N GLY A 331 -4.92 0.40 19.16
CA GLY A 331 -5.44 -0.31 20.33
C GLY A 331 -5.59 0.60 21.55
N GLU A 332 -4.58 1.43 21.83
CA GLU A 332 -4.64 2.42 22.92
C GLU A 332 -5.70 3.50 22.65
N GLY A 333 -5.87 3.88 21.40
CA GLY A 333 -6.96 4.78 20.98
C GLY A 333 -8.34 4.22 21.33
N ILE A 334 -8.60 2.96 21.05
CA ILE A 334 -9.83 2.27 21.46
C ILE A 334 -9.95 2.29 23.00
N GLN A 335 -8.87 1.94 23.71
CA GLN A 335 -8.87 1.90 25.17
C GLN A 335 -9.17 3.26 25.83
N ILE A 336 -8.60 4.35 25.29
CA ILE A 336 -8.83 5.72 25.76
C ILE A 336 -10.29 6.14 25.56
N HIS A 337 -10.89 5.77 24.41
CA HIS A 337 -12.29 6.06 24.13
C HIS A 337 -13.26 5.15 24.92
N GLY A 338 -12.79 4.01 25.43
CA GLY A 338 -13.61 3.03 26.15
C GLY A 338 -14.71 2.45 25.27
N GLY A 339 -15.90 2.23 25.81
CA GLY A 339 -17.00 1.55 25.11
C GLY A 339 -17.35 2.15 23.75
N ILE A 340 -17.32 3.48 23.59
CA ILE A 340 -17.64 4.13 22.32
C ILE A 340 -16.62 3.80 21.21
N GLY A 341 -15.36 3.58 21.56
CA GLY A 341 -14.30 3.24 20.59
C GLY A 341 -14.55 1.93 19.82
N PHE A 342 -15.38 1.04 20.35
CA PHE A 342 -15.78 -0.23 19.70
C PHE A 342 -17.05 -0.11 18.88
N THR A 343 -17.85 0.93 19.08
CA THR A 343 -19.15 1.04 18.43
C THR A 343 -19.01 1.47 16.98
N TRP A 344 -20.03 1.14 16.17
CA TRP A 344 -20.06 1.55 14.75
C TRP A 344 -20.25 3.05 14.56
N GLU A 345 -20.71 3.77 15.58
CA GLU A 345 -20.91 5.22 15.55
C GLU A 345 -19.58 5.99 15.58
N HIS A 346 -18.53 5.39 16.19
CA HIS A 346 -17.21 6.02 16.29
C HIS A 346 -16.25 5.50 15.22
N ASP A 347 -15.31 6.33 14.77
CA ASP A 347 -14.39 5.97 13.68
C ASP A 347 -13.15 5.19 14.13
N MET A 348 -12.87 5.14 15.43
CA MET A 348 -11.65 4.54 15.99
C MET A 348 -11.46 3.07 15.56
N HIS A 349 -12.53 2.27 15.53
CA HIS A 349 -12.46 0.87 15.11
C HIS A 349 -12.03 0.71 13.63
N ILE A 350 -12.27 1.72 12.77
CA ILE A 350 -11.87 1.70 11.36
C ILE A 350 -10.34 1.79 11.27
N TYR A 351 -9.73 2.70 12.04
CA TYR A 351 -8.26 2.80 12.14
C TYR A 351 -7.62 1.53 12.68
N PHE A 352 -8.23 0.91 13.71
CA PHE A 352 -7.73 -0.35 14.25
C PHE A 352 -7.77 -1.49 13.22
N LYS A 353 -8.86 -1.61 12.46
CA LYS A 353 -9.00 -2.61 11.39
C LYS A 353 -8.00 -2.35 10.25
N ARG A 354 -7.80 -1.08 9.86
CA ARG A 354 -6.78 -0.69 8.88
C ARG A 354 -5.37 -1.01 9.39
N ALA A 355 -5.07 -0.77 10.66
CA ALA A 355 -3.78 -1.13 11.28
C ALA A 355 -3.53 -2.64 11.17
N LYS A 356 -4.51 -3.48 11.49
CA LYS A 356 -4.40 -4.94 11.38
C LYS A 356 -4.24 -5.43 9.94
N SER A 357 -4.92 -4.82 8.99
CA SER A 357 -4.77 -5.12 7.56
C SER A 357 -3.37 -4.74 7.05
N SER A 358 -2.91 -3.53 7.40
CA SER A 358 -1.60 -3.03 7.00
C SER A 358 -0.45 -3.81 7.65
N GLU A 359 -0.62 -4.29 8.89
CA GLU A 359 0.37 -5.11 9.61
C GLU A 359 0.78 -6.36 8.82
N VAL A 360 -0.17 -7.07 8.22
CA VAL A 360 0.10 -8.35 7.53
C VAL A 360 0.45 -8.19 6.05
N THR A 361 0.17 -7.04 5.45
CA THR A 361 0.46 -6.76 4.04
C THR A 361 1.96 -6.57 3.83
N PHE A 362 2.57 -7.24 2.84
CA PHE A 362 4.04 -7.32 2.61
C PHE A 362 4.84 -7.87 3.80
N GLY A 363 4.25 -8.84 4.51
CA GLY A 363 4.82 -9.46 5.69
C GLY A 363 4.59 -8.66 6.98
N ASP A 364 4.38 -9.37 8.07
CA ASP A 364 4.21 -8.75 9.39
C ASP A 364 5.55 -8.24 9.97
N ALA A 365 5.50 -7.71 11.19
CA ALA A 365 6.69 -7.21 11.86
C ALA A 365 7.74 -8.32 12.10
N THR A 366 7.31 -9.55 12.36
CA THR A 366 8.22 -10.70 12.58
C THR A 366 8.92 -11.07 11.29
N TRP A 367 8.20 -11.19 10.19
CA TRP A 367 8.76 -11.44 8.85
C TRP A 367 9.78 -10.37 8.44
N ASN A 368 9.44 -9.10 8.63
CA ASN A 368 10.34 -8.01 8.26
C ASN A 368 11.57 -7.92 9.18
N ARG A 369 11.47 -8.29 10.47
CA ARG A 369 12.65 -8.43 11.36
C ARG A 369 13.58 -9.55 10.94
N GLU A 370 13.04 -10.67 10.43
CA GLU A 370 13.84 -11.74 9.84
C GLU A 370 14.65 -11.24 8.63
N ILE A 371 13.99 -10.44 7.75
CA ILE A 371 14.70 -9.79 6.62
C ILE A 371 15.82 -8.87 7.13
N VAL A 372 15.55 -8.08 8.17
CA VAL A 372 16.57 -7.21 8.80
C VAL A 372 17.74 -8.05 9.30
N ALA A 373 17.47 -9.15 10.03
CA ALA A 373 18.52 -10.02 10.57
C ALA A 373 19.40 -10.60 9.45
N GLN A 374 18.80 -11.10 8.38
CA GLN A 374 19.52 -11.61 7.21
C GLN A 374 20.38 -10.52 6.54
N LEU A 375 19.86 -9.31 6.39
CA LEU A 375 20.58 -8.21 5.73
C LEU A 375 21.75 -7.65 6.55
N ILE A 376 21.75 -7.83 7.87
CA ILE A 376 22.87 -7.50 8.75
C ILE A 376 23.77 -8.70 9.07
N ASN A 377 23.57 -9.82 8.34
CA ASN A 377 24.37 -11.07 8.44
C ASN A 377 24.27 -11.77 9.81
N LEU A 378 23.09 -11.78 10.41
CA LEU A 378 22.77 -12.60 11.59
C LEU A 378 22.10 -13.93 11.19
#